data_78c7072850617febb0ed685bf812a596
#
_entry.id   78c7072850617febb0ed685bf812a596
#
_cell.length_a   1.000
_cell.length_b   1.000
_cell.length_c   1.000
_cell.angle_alpha   90.00
_cell.angle_beta   90.00
_cell.angle_gamma   90.00
#
_symmetry.space_group_name_H-M   'P 1'
#
loop_
_entity.id
_entity.type
_entity.pdbx_description
1 polymer ?
#
loop_
_entity_poly.entity_id
_entity_poly.type
_entity_poly.pdbx_seq_one_letter_code
_entity_poly.pdbx_strand_id
1 'polypeptide(L)'
;MSVVIAIDAGTTGVRSRAIFTDGRASVSSYVEFPQYFPQPGWVEHDALEILFAVRQTLSDVIAQLATLPDANIVTIGITNQRETIVAWDKSTGIPFGRAIVWQDRRTAERCTELLPMLSTVRSITGLVLDPYFSGSKVQWMIKSGQAPRSADLAVGTIDSWIIWNLTAAKSFVTDPSNASRTMLFDINNMHWSEQMCDTFDVPLASLP
;
A
#
# COMPACT_ATOMS: atom_id res chain seq x y z
N MET A 1 19.83 -11.49 22.02
CA MET A 1 18.86 -12.39 21.33
C MET A 1 18.24 -11.63 20.16
N SER A 2 18.23 -12.25 18.97
CA SER A 2 17.70 -11.59 17.76
C SER A 2 16.18 -11.63 17.72
N VAL A 3 15.58 -10.50 17.33
CA VAL A 3 14.13 -10.31 17.23
C VAL A 3 13.82 -9.74 15.85
N VAL A 4 12.82 -10.31 15.18
CA VAL A 4 12.22 -9.75 13.95
C VAL A 4 10.85 -9.20 14.33
N ILE A 5 10.55 -7.97 13.92
CA ILE A 5 9.18 -7.43 14.05
C ILE A 5 8.47 -7.57 12.70
N ALA A 6 7.30 -8.18 12.71
CA ALA A 6 6.39 -8.22 11.56
C ALA A 6 5.24 -7.22 11.79
N ILE A 7 5.03 -6.32 10.83
CA ILE A 7 3.87 -5.42 10.76
C ILE A 7 2.91 -5.99 9.72
N ASP A 8 1.68 -6.26 10.13
CA ASP A 8 0.58 -6.67 9.27
C ASP A 8 -0.48 -5.56 9.24
N ALA A 9 -0.46 -4.74 8.18
CA ALA A 9 -1.43 -3.68 7.96
C ALA A 9 -2.62 -4.21 7.14
N GLY A 10 -3.52 -4.93 7.82
CA GLY A 10 -4.70 -5.55 7.22
C GLY A 10 -5.81 -4.57 6.85
N THR A 11 -6.95 -5.09 6.42
CA THR A 11 -8.11 -4.27 6.01
C THR A 11 -8.85 -3.64 7.21
N THR A 12 -8.84 -4.28 8.36
CA THR A 12 -9.61 -3.84 9.54
C THR A 12 -8.75 -3.28 10.67
N GLY A 13 -7.44 -3.44 10.59
CA GLY A 13 -6.51 -2.98 11.63
C GLY A 13 -5.08 -3.36 11.33
N VAL A 14 -4.19 -2.92 12.20
CA VAL A 14 -2.75 -3.19 12.13
C VAL A 14 -2.34 -4.07 13.31
N ARG A 15 -1.50 -5.05 13.02
CA ARG A 15 -0.83 -5.86 14.04
C ARG A 15 0.67 -5.74 13.90
N SER A 16 1.37 -5.40 14.98
CA SER A 16 2.81 -5.60 15.09
C SER A 16 3.10 -6.80 15.97
N ARG A 17 4.05 -7.65 15.55
CA ARG A 17 4.42 -8.87 16.27
C ARG A 17 5.93 -9.04 16.30
N ALA A 18 6.50 -9.18 17.50
CA ALA A 18 7.89 -9.55 17.66
C ALA A 18 8.04 -11.08 17.70
N ILE A 19 8.88 -11.59 16.82
CA ILE A 19 9.19 -13.00 16.65
C ILE A 19 10.65 -13.22 17.12
N PHE A 20 10.83 -14.13 18.05
CA PHE A 20 12.13 -14.45 18.63
C PHE A 20 12.77 -15.63 17.92
N THR A 21 14.06 -15.53 17.61
CA THR A 21 14.79 -16.59 16.89
C THR A 21 15.05 -17.84 17.74
N ASP A 22 14.85 -17.78 19.05
CA ASP A 22 15.01 -18.89 19.99
C ASP A 22 13.71 -19.68 20.26
N GLY A 23 12.62 -19.32 19.58
CA GLY A 23 11.35 -20.05 19.64
C GLY A 23 10.46 -19.73 20.86
N ARG A 24 10.83 -18.75 21.69
CA ARG A 24 9.93 -18.30 22.78
C ARG A 24 8.64 -17.68 22.25
N ALA A 25 7.63 -17.54 23.12
CA ALA A 25 6.35 -16.94 22.77
C ALA A 25 6.54 -15.51 22.24
N SER A 26 5.91 -15.21 21.11
CA SER A 26 5.91 -13.86 20.50
C SER A 26 5.07 -12.88 21.32
N VAL A 27 5.47 -11.61 21.30
CA VAL A 27 4.65 -10.49 21.82
C VAL A 27 4.00 -9.76 20.66
N SER A 28 2.80 -9.22 20.85
CA SER A 28 2.11 -8.49 19.79
C SER A 28 1.18 -7.43 20.35
N SER A 29 0.91 -6.42 19.51
CA SER A 29 -0.13 -5.41 19.71
C SER A 29 -1.01 -5.35 18.46
N TYR A 30 -2.29 -4.99 18.62
CA TYR A 30 -3.26 -4.84 17.54
C TYR A 30 -4.13 -3.60 17.78
N VAL A 31 -4.32 -2.81 16.72
CA VAL A 31 -5.16 -1.61 16.72
C VAL A 31 -6.05 -1.62 15.48
N GLU A 32 -7.35 -1.46 15.68
CA GLU A 32 -8.34 -1.29 14.61
C GLU A 32 -8.36 0.16 14.14
N PHE A 33 -8.80 0.38 12.89
CA PHE A 33 -9.05 1.70 12.34
C PHE A 33 -10.38 1.75 11.58
N PRO A 34 -11.01 2.94 11.44
CA PRO A 34 -12.29 3.09 10.75
C PRO A 34 -12.23 2.73 9.28
N GLN A 35 -13.34 2.20 8.76
CA GLN A 35 -13.60 2.06 7.32
C GLN A 35 -14.68 3.06 6.91
N TYR A 36 -14.54 3.66 5.74
CA TYR A 36 -15.43 4.68 5.23
C TYR A 36 -16.13 4.21 3.97
N PHE A 37 -17.45 4.43 3.90
CA PHE A 37 -18.32 4.04 2.79
C PHE A 37 -19.09 5.26 2.27
N PRO A 38 -18.42 6.22 1.58
CA PRO A 38 -19.04 7.49 1.24
C PRO A 38 -20.19 7.37 0.22
N GLN A 39 -20.18 6.32 -0.61
CA GLN A 39 -21.22 6.02 -1.59
C GLN A 39 -21.36 4.50 -1.76
N PRO A 40 -22.47 4.00 -2.33
CA PRO A 40 -22.61 2.57 -2.64
C PRO A 40 -21.46 2.07 -3.51
N GLY A 41 -20.78 1.01 -3.07
CA GLY A 41 -19.64 0.42 -3.77
C GLY A 41 -18.30 1.14 -3.55
N TRP A 42 -18.26 2.25 -2.80
CA TRP A 42 -17.04 2.94 -2.44
C TRP A 42 -16.54 2.47 -1.08
N VAL A 43 -15.24 2.20 -0.99
CA VAL A 43 -14.59 1.79 0.26
C VAL A 43 -13.28 2.54 0.40
N GLU A 44 -13.12 3.26 1.50
CA GLU A 44 -11.98 4.13 1.73
C GLU A 44 -11.40 3.92 3.14
N HIS A 45 -10.10 4.14 3.26
CA HIS A 45 -9.41 4.26 4.55
C HIS A 45 -8.68 5.60 4.65
N ASP A 46 -8.54 6.11 5.86
CA ASP A 46 -7.64 7.24 6.09
C ASP A 46 -6.20 6.72 6.24
N ALA A 47 -5.30 7.19 5.36
CA ALA A 47 -3.91 6.76 5.36
C ALA A 47 -3.17 7.19 6.64
N LEU A 48 -3.59 8.28 7.28
CA LEU A 48 -3.01 8.75 8.54
C LEU A 48 -3.49 7.89 9.73
N GLU A 49 -4.73 7.40 9.72
CA GLU A 49 -5.22 6.45 10.73
C GLU A 49 -4.49 5.12 10.63
N ILE A 50 -4.23 4.61 9.40
CA ILE A 50 -3.38 3.42 9.22
C ILE A 50 -1.98 3.67 9.79
N LEU A 51 -1.37 4.80 9.47
CA LEU A 51 -0.04 5.16 9.96
C LEU A 51 -0.01 5.30 11.49
N PHE A 52 -1.04 5.89 12.08
CA PHE A 52 -1.19 5.98 13.53
C PHE A 52 -1.24 4.58 14.16
N ALA A 53 -2.06 3.68 13.62
CA ALA A 53 -2.16 2.30 14.10
C ALA A 53 -0.83 1.54 13.98
N VAL A 54 -0.08 1.75 12.87
CA VAL A 54 1.27 1.19 12.70
C VAL A 54 2.22 1.69 13.80
N ARG A 55 2.27 2.99 14.02
CA ARG A 55 3.15 3.59 15.04
C ARG A 55 2.78 3.14 16.45
N GLN A 56 1.49 3.07 16.75
CA GLN A 56 0.99 2.63 18.06
C GLN A 56 1.39 1.18 18.33
N THR A 57 1.04 0.26 17.42
CA THR A 57 1.33 -1.17 17.59
C THR A 57 2.83 -1.45 17.63
N LEU A 58 3.63 -0.73 16.84
CA LEU A 58 5.09 -0.84 16.85
C LEU A 58 5.66 -0.33 18.18
N SER A 59 5.20 0.81 18.67
CA SER A 59 5.61 1.37 19.98
C SER A 59 5.29 0.42 21.13
N ASP A 60 4.08 -0.17 21.13
CA ASP A 60 3.66 -1.10 22.17
C ASP A 60 4.55 -2.37 22.21
N VAL A 61 4.90 -2.90 21.03
CA VAL A 61 5.79 -4.06 20.92
C VAL A 61 7.21 -3.70 21.37
N ILE A 62 7.74 -2.54 20.96
CA ILE A 62 9.07 -2.07 21.39
C ILE A 62 9.11 -1.87 22.91
N ALA A 63 8.06 -1.30 23.52
CA ALA A 63 7.97 -1.12 24.96
C ALA A 63 7.99 -2.47 25.71
N GLN A 64 7.30 -3.49 25.19
CA GLN A 64 7.36 -4.84 25.75
C GLN A 64 8.76 -5.46 25.62
N LEU A 65 9.42 -5.27 24.46
CA LEU A 65 10.78 -5.77 24.24
C LEU A 65 11.81 -5.09 25.15
N ALA A 66 11.61 -3.81 25.49
CA ALA A 66 12.51 -3.07 26.38
C ALA A 66 12.57 -3.65 27.80
N THR A 67 11.59 -4.48 28.21
CA THR A 67 11.63 -5.22 29.48
C THR A 67 12.54 -6.47 29.43
N LEU A 68 13.02 -6.85 28.25
CA LEU A 68 13.86 -8.02 28.00
C LEU A 68 15.28 -7.57 27.69
N PRO A 69 16.26 -7.74 28.64
CA PRO A 69 17.59 -7.12 28.56
C PRO A 69 18.40 -7.52 27.32
N ASP A 70 18.11 -8.70 26.75
CA ASP A 70 18.89 -9.25 25.63
C ASP A 70 18.18 -9.15 24.27
N ALA A 71 17.03 -8.45 24.20
CA ALA A 71 16.27 -8.32 22.96
C ALA A 71 16.97 -7.33 22.02
N ASN A 72 17.39 -7.81 20.84
CA ASN A 72 17.99 -7.01 19.79
C ASN A 72 17.15 -7.10 18.51
N ILE A 73 16.49 -6.01 18.15
CA ILE A 73 15.69 -5.92 16.92
C ILE A 73 16.65 -5.86 15.74
N VAL A 74 16.61 -6.88 14.88
CA VAL A 74 17.50 -6.99 13.71
C VAL A 74 16.85 -6.49 12.41
N THR A 75 15.52 -6.59 12.30
CA THR A 75 14.77 -6.10 11.11
C THR A 75 13.28 -5.96 11.42
N ILE A 76 12.63 -5.20 10.55
CA ILE A 76 11.16 -5.07 10.50
C ILE A 76 10.71 -5.52 9.11
N GLY A 77 9.78 -6.50 9.06
CA GLY A 77 9.09 -6.90 7.84
C GLY A 77 7.69 -6.31 7.80
N ILE A 78 7.19 -5.97 6.61
CA ILE A 78 5.86 -5.38 6.41
C ILE A 78 5.06 -6.29 5.49
N THR A 79 3.82 -6.60 5.87
CA THR A 79 2.78 -7.13 5.00
C THR A 79 1.54 -6.26 5.13
N ASN A 80 0.68 -6.26 4.12
CA ASN A 80 -0.42 -5.30 4.07
C ASN A 80 -1.61 -5.82 3.24
N GLN A 81 -2.74 -5.14 3.36
CA GLN A 81 -3.83 -5.21 2.41
C GLN A 81 -3.32 -4.76 1.04
N ARG A 82 -3.09 -5.70 0.13
CA ARG A 82 -2.61 -5.39 -1.21
C ARG A 82 -3.68 -4.63 -2.00
N GLU A 83 -3.33 -4.06 -3.13
CA GLU A 83 -4.17 -3.32 -4.07
C GLU A 83 -4.78 -2.02 -3.53
N THR A 84 -4.84 -1.82 -2.21
CA THR A 84 -5.24 -0.55 -1.61
C THR A 84 -4.20 0.51 -1.93
N ILE A 85 -4.64 1.66 -2.46
CA ILE A 85 -3.75 2.67 -3.02
C ILE A 85 -3.85 4.00 -2.28
N VAL A 86 -2.71 4.61 -2.02
CA VAL A 86 -2.56 5.95 -1.45
C VAL A 86 -1.88 6.86 -2.45
N ALA A 87 -2.33 8.12 -2.54
CA ALA A 87 -1.63 9.17 -3.26
C ALA A 87 -1.24 10.28 -2.26
N TRP A 88 0.01 10.73 -2.29
CA TRP A 88 0.51 11.78 -1.40
C TRP A 88 1.52 12.70 -2.08
N ASP A 89 1.76 13.83 -1.46
CA ASP A 89 2.77 14.79 -1.87
C ASP A 89 4.13 14.40 -1.27
N LYS A 90 5.15 14.18 -2.11
CA LYS A 90 6.51 13.82 -1.66
C LYS A 90 7.20 14.96 -0.90
N SER A 91 6.86 16.21 -1.19
CA SER A 91 7.49 17.36 -0.55
C SER A 91 6.98 17.59 0.87
N THR A 92 5.70 17.30 1.12
CA THR A 92 5.05 17.52 2.42
C THR A 92 4.77 16.23 3.20
N GLY A 93 4.70 15.08 2.53
CA GLY A 93 4.27 13.81 3.10
C GLY A 93 2.76 13.75 3.40
N ILE A 94 1.97 14.69 2.88
CA ILE A 94 0.52 14.76 3.14
C ILE A 94 -0.25 13.99 2.07
N PRO A 95 -1.15 13.04 2.47
CA PRO A 95 -2.05 12.39 1.52
C PRO A 95 -2.99 13.39 0.85
N PHE A 96 -3.20 13.25 -0.46
CA PHE A 96 -4.16 14.05 -1.22
C PHE A 96 -5.63 13.70 -0.95
N GLY A 97 -5.87 12.68 -0.14
CA GLY A 97 -7.19 12.23 0.26
C GLY A 97 -7.13 10.84 0.85
N ARG A 98 -8.28 10.21 1.00
CA ARG A 98 -8.34 8.85 1.53
C ARG A 98 -7.80 7.83 0.53
N ALA A 99 -7.21 6.78 1.07
CA ALA A 99 -6.82 5.59 0.32
C ALA A 99 -8.06 4.90 -0.26
N ILE A 100 -7.98 4.47 -1.52
CA ILE A 100 -9.05 3.68 -2.15
C ILE A 100 -8.72 2.20 -1.93
N VAL A 101 -9.65 1.51 -1.24
CA VAL A 101 -9.45 0.13 -0.78
C VAL A 101 -9.64 -0.87 -1.93
N TRP A 102 -9.06 -2.05 -1.83
CA TRP A 102 -9.16 -3.13 -2.81
C TRP A 102 -10.62 -3.55 -3.10
N GLN A 103 -11.53 -3.43 -2.12
CA GLN A 103 -12.96 -3.74 -2.24
C GLN A 103 -13.76 -2.71 -3.05
N ASP A 104 -13.19 -1.52 -3.27
CA ASP A 104 -13.87 -0.40 -3.93
C ASP A 104 -14.18 -0.70 -5.39
N ARG A 105 -15.39 -0.37 -5.82
CA ARG A 105 -15.92 -0.67 -7.16
C ARG A 105 -16.14 0.58 -8.03
N ARG A 106 -15.71 1.80 -7.59
CA ARG A 106 -15.96 3.06 -8.31
C ARG A 106 -15.43 3.09 -9.75
N THR A 107 -14.45 2.26 -10.07
CA THR A 107 -13.81 2.20 -11.39
C THR A 107 -14.30 1.02 -12.26
N ALA A 108 -15.41 0.37 -11.90
CA ALA A 108 -15.92 -0.79 -12.62
C ALA A 108 -16.26 -0.46 -14.10
N GLU A 109 -16.88 0.70 -14.36
CA GLU A 109 -17.19 1.16 -15.70
C GLU A 109 -15.90 1.32 -16.54
N ARG A 110 -14.87 1.95 -15.96
CA ARG A 110 -13.57 2.12 -16.63
C ARG A 110 -12.91 0.78 -16.98
N CYS A 111 -13.01 -0.21 -16.11
CA CYS A 111 -12.51 -1.56 -16.42
C CYS A 111 -13.28 -2.20 -17.58
N THR A 112 -14.59 -1.94 -17.68
CA THR A 112 -15.43 -2.40 -18.81
C THR A 112 -15.02 -1.73 -20.12
N GLU A 113 -14.79 -0.42 -20.13
CA GLU A 113 -14.31 0.32 -21.30
C GLU A 113 -12.96 -0.21 -21.83
N LEU A 114 -12.11 -0.68 -20.92
CA LEU A 114 -10.78 -1.20 -21.26
C LEU A 114 -10.78 -2.68 -21.70
N LEU A 115 -11.92 -3.37 -21.76
CA LEU A 115 -11.98 -4.78 -22.18
C LEU A 115 -11.29 -5.09 -23.53
N PRO A 116 -11.27 -4.20 -24.54
CA PRO A 116 -10.48 -4.41 -25.76
C PRO A 116 -8.98 -4.59 -25.50
N MET A 117 -8.46 -4.07 -24.37
CA MET A 117 -7.04 -4.19 -23.96
C MET A 117 -6.76 -5.41 -23.08
N LEU A 118 -7.75 -6.27 -22.80
CA LEU A 118 -7.62 -7.38 -21.84
C LEU A 118 -6.46 -8.32 -22.16
N SER A 119 -6.23 -8.64 -23.44
CA SER A 119 -5.12 -9.53 -23.83
C SER A 119 -3.76 -8.90 -23.50
N THR A 120 -3.61 -7.61 -23.76
CA THR A 120 -2.39 -6.84 -23.45
C THR A 120 -2.17 -6.74 -21.94
N VAL A 121 -3.20 -6.37 -21.19
CA VAL A 121 -3.13 -6.30 -19.72
C VAL A 121 -2.70 -7.66 -19.15
N ARG A 122 -3.35 -8.74 -19.60
CA ARG A 122 -3.04 -10.09 -19.12
C ARG A 122 -1.63 -10.55 -19.49
N SER A 123 -1.14 -10.23 -20.69
CA SER A 123 0.22 -10.63 -21.11
C SER A 123 1.32 -9.92 -20.33
N ILE A 124 1.10 -8.66 -19.94
CA ILE A 124 2.08 -7.87 -19.21
C ILE A 124 2.00 -8.12 -17.69
N THR A 125 0.78 -8.11 -17.15
CA THR A 125 0.55 -8.07 -15.70
C THR A 125 0.11 -9.40 -15.10
N GLY A 126 -0.34 -10.37 -15.92
CA GLY A 126 -0.97 -11.61 -15.47
C GLY A 126 -2.40 -11.42 -14.92
N LEU A 127 -2.92 -10.19 -14.89
CA LEU A 127 -4.18 -9.85 -14.26
C LEU A 127 -5.32 -9.74 -15.28
N VAL A 128 -6.54 -9.71 -14.76
CA VAL A 128 -7.75 -9.33 -15.51
C VAL A 128 -8.07 -7.85 -15.26
N LEU A 129 -8.91 -7.27 -16.10
CA LEU A 129 -9.44 -5.92 -15.89
C LEU A 129 -10.56 -5.97 -14.84
N ASP A 130 -10.23 -5.63 -13.62
CA ASP A 130 -11.17 -5.55 -12.51
C ASP A 130 -10.84 -4.35 -11.61
N PRO A 131 -11.84 -3.60 -11.10
CA PRO A 131 -11.62 -2.53 -10.13
C PRO A 131 -11.00 -2.99 -8.81
N TYR A 132 -10.86 -4.27 -8.58
CA TYR A 132 -10.08 -4.84 -7.49
C TYR A 132 -8.64 -4.28 -7.47
N PHE A 133 -8.00 -4.18 -8.64
CA PHE A 133 -6.61 -3.78 -8.80
C PHE A 133 -6.42 -2.26 -8.82
N SER A 134 -5.18 -1.79 -8.58
CA SER A 134 -4.90 -0.40 -8.25
C SER A 134 -4.96 0.56 -9.46
N GLY A 135 -4.52 0.15 -10.65
CA GLY A 135 -4.26 1.06 -11.78
C GLY A 135 -5.46 1.93 -12.17
N SER A 136 -6.67 1.35 -12.25
CA SER A 136 -7.88 2.12 -12.55
C SER A 136 -8.25 3.11 -11.44
N LYS A 137 -7.95 2.79 -10.18
CA LYS A 137 -8.17 3.67 -9.04
C LYS A 137 -7.22 4.87 -9.05
N VAL A 138 -5.94 4.64 -9.38
CA VAL A 138 -4.97 5.73 -9.57
C VAL A 138 -5.42 6.66 -10.68
N GLN A 139 -5.84 6.11 -11.83
CA GLN A 139 -6.41 6.92 -12.91
C GLN A 139 -7.57 7.77 -12.41
N TRP A 140 -8.47 7.17 -11.62
CA TRP A 140 -9.61 7.88 -11.05
C TRP A 140 -9.18 9.00 -10.11
N MET A 141 -8.22 8.77 -9.21
CA MET A 141 -7.70 9.80 -8.30
C MET A 141 -7.18 11.02 -9.06
N ILE A 142 -6.47 10.79 -10.16
CA ILE A 142 -5.91 11.86 -11.00
C ILE A 142 -7.03 12.59 -11.76
N LYS A 143 -7.91 11.85 -12.42
CA LYS A 143 -8.98 12.43 -13.24
C LYS A 143 -10.04 13.17 -12.44
N SER A 144 -10.34 12.72 -11.23
CA SER A 144 -11.28 13.39 -10.32
C SER A 144 -10.71 14.66 -9.68
N GLY A 145 -9.41 14.90 -9.83
CA GLY A 145 -8.71 16.01 -9.16
C GLY A 145 -8.38 15.72 -7.69
N GLN A 146 -8.59 14.51 -7.19
CA GLN A 146 -8.16 14.14 -5.84
C GLN A 146 -6.63 14.19 -5.73
N ALA A 147 -5.90 13.69 -6.73
CA ALA A 147 -4.45 13.72 -6.78
C ALA A 147 -3.98 14.57 -7.98
N PRO A 148 -3.23 15.65 -7.75
CA PRO A 148 -2.75 16.51 -8.85
C PRO A 148 -1.63 15.80 -9.62
N ARG A 149 -1.54 16.05 -10.94
CA ARG A 149 -0.40 15.69 -11.77
C ARG A 149 0.76 16.66 -11.49
N SER A 150 1.55 16.38 -10.49
CA SER A 150 2.72 17.19 -10.15
C SER A 150 3.99 16.34 -10.12
N ALA A 151 5.15 16.99 -10.12
CA ALA A 151 6.44 16.32 -9.94
C ALA A 151 6.57 15.66 -8.55
N ASP A 152 5.83 16.17 -7.57
CA ASP A 152 5.83 15.68 -6.21
C ASP A 152 4.76 14.62 -5.93
N LEU A 153 3.97 14.23 -6.94
CA LEU A 153 3.02 13.14 -6.78
C LEU A 153 3.74 11.83 -6.47
N ALA A 154 3.40 11.21 -5.36
CA ALA A 154 3.70 9.81 -5.06
C ALA A 154 2.41 9.00 -5.04
N VAL A 155 2.46 7.81 -5.59
CA VAL A 155 1.37 6.83 -5.57
C VAL A 155 1.95 5.48 -5.17
N GLY A 156 1.39 4.84 -4.17
CA GLY A 156 1.89 3.56 -3.70
C GLY A 156 0.84 2.74 -2.98
N THR A 157 1.08 1.46 -2.88
CA THR A 157 0.34 0.55 -2.01
C THR A 157 0.69 0.84 -0.54
N ILE A 158 -0.02 0.21 0.38
CA ILE A 158 0.11 0.51 1.83
C ILE A 158 1.54 0.26 2.35
N ASP A 159 2.27 -0.71 1.80
CA ASP A 159 3.69 -0.94 2.12
C ASP A 159 4.54 0.31 1.82
N SER A 160 4.41 0.87 0.62
CA SER A 160 5.15 2.07 0.20
C SER A 160 4.86 3.25 1.11
N TRP A 161 3.58 3.46 1.48
CA TRP A 161 3.15 4.50 2.40
C TRP A 161 3.77 4.32 3.80
N ILE A 162 3.76 3.09 4.32
CA ILE A 162 4.35 2.78 5.63
C ILE A 162 5.86 2.97 5.60
N ILE A 163 6.56 2.44 4.59
CA ILE A 163 8.02 2.55 4.47
C ILE A 163 8.43 4.02 4.36
N TRP A 164 7.76 4.79 3.49
CA TRP A 164 7.99 6.24 3.36
C TRP A 164 7.96 6.95 4.71
N ASN A 165 6.93 6.70 5.50
CA ASN A 165 6.74 7.35 6.80
C ASN A 165 7.67 6.84 7.91
N LEU A 166 7.98 5.55 7.94
CA LEU A 166 8.89 4.97 8.94
C LEU A 166 10.36 5.30 8.66
N THR A 167 10.70 5.63 7.40
CA THR A 167 12.07 6.01 7.01
C THR A 167 12.26 7.53 6.92
N ALA A 168 11.30 8.33 7.39
CA ALA A 168 11.33 9.79 7.30
C ALA A 168 11.60 10.28 5.86
N ALA A 169 10.83 9.76 4.90
CA ALA A 169 10.88 10.05 3.47
C ALA A 169 12.22 9.66 2.76
N LYS A 170 13.04 8.82 3.39
CA LYS A 170 14.31 8.39 2.79
C LYS A 170 14.16 7.24 1.79
N SER A 171 13.06 6.49 1.86
CA SER A 171 12.82 5.32 1.00
C SER A 171 11.42 5.37 0.40
N PHE A 172 11.37 5.40 -0.93
CA PHE A 172 10.14 5.27 -1.70
C PHE A 172 10.27 4.00 -2.54
N VAL A 173 9.78 2.90 -2.01
CA VAL A 173 9.96 1.55 -2.55
C VAL A 173 8.70 0.71 -2.34
N THR A 174 8.59 -0.36 -3.11
CA THR A 174 7.62 -1.46 -2.94
C THR A 174 8.30 -2.78 -3.22
N ASP A 175 7.58 -3.88 -3.10
CA ASP A 175 8.03 -5.20 -3.51
C ASP A 175 7.23 -5.74 -4.71
N PRO A 176 7.73 -6.78 -5.40
CA PRO A 176 7.02 -7.38 -6.54
C PRO A 176 5.65 -7.98 -6.17
N SER A 177 5.45 -8.40 -4.92
CA SER A 177 4.16 -8.95 -4.46
C SER A 177 3.07 -7.88 -4.42
N ASN A 178 3.41 -6.65 -4.02
CA ASN A 178 2.51 -5.50 -4.07
C ASN A 178 2.41 -4.91 -5.49
N ALA A 179 3.55 -4.66 -6.14
CA ALA A 179 3.61 -4.07 -7.47
C ALA A 179 2.81 -4.89 -8.51
N SER A 180 2.92 -6.22 -8.49
CA SER A 180 2.20 -7.11 -9.41
C SER A 180 0.68 -7.06 -9.28
N ARG A 181 0.15 -6.47 -8.21
CA ARG A 181 -1.30 -6.34 -7.99
C ARG A 181 -1.87 -5.00 -8.46
N THR A 182 -1.07 -4.17 -9.12
CA THR A 182 -1.48 -2.81 -9.50
C THR A 182 -2.06 -2.68 -10.91
N MET A 183 -1.91 -3.65 -11.79
CA MET A 183 -2.07 -3.56 -13.26
C MET A 183 -1.10 -2.58 -13.93
N LEU A 184 -0.05 -2.14 -13.22
CA LEU A 184 0.96 -1.20 -13.74
C LEU A 184 2.35 -1.84 -13.86
N PHE A 185 2.51 -3.06 -13.33
CA PHE A 185 3.79 -3.75 -13.23
C PHE A 185 3.89 -4.89 -14.26
N ASP A 186 5.01 -4.92 -14.98
CA ASP A 186 5.35 -6.02 -15.89
C ASP A 186 6.00 -7.16 -15.12
N ILE A 187 5.26 -8.26 -14.96
CA ILE A 187 5.74 -9.43 -14.23
C ILE A 187 6.77 -10.26 -14.99
N ASN A 188 6.91 -10.04 -16.31
CA ASN A 188 7.89 -10.76 -17.12
C ASN A 188 9.28 -10.15 -17.01
N ASN A 189 9.34 -8.81 -16.90
CA ASN A 189 10.57 -8.05 -16.85
C ASN A 189 10.85 -7.44 -15.45
N MET A 190 9.93 -7.60 -14.51
CA MET A 190 10.05 -7.16 -13.11
C MET A 190 10.30 -5.66 -12.96
N HIS A 191 9.55 -4.83 -13.71
CA HIS A 191 9.59 -3.38 -13.62
C HIS A 191 8.22 -2.75 -13.89
N TRP A 192 8.06 -1.47 -13.61
CA TRP A 192 6.86 -0.72 -13.97
C TRP A 192 6.71 -0.65 -15.48
N SER A 193 5.54 -0.97 -16.01
CA SER A 193 5.24 -0.98 -17.44
C SER A 193 4.84 0.40 -17.93
N GLU A 194 5.67 1.02 -18.81
CA GLU A 194 5.29 2.28 -19.48
C GLU A 194 3.94 2.15 -20.19
N GLN A 195 3.76 1.04 -20.94
CA GLN A 195 2.50 0.79 -21.66
C GLN A 195 1.27 0.73 -20.73
N MET A 196 1.40 0.12 -19.55
CA MET A 196 0.30 0.09 -18.59
C MET A 196 0.11 1.43 -17.90
N CYS A 197 1.17 2.14 -17.61
CA CYS A 197 1.11 3.51 -17.09
C CYS A 197 0.38 4.44 -18.08
N ASP A 198 0.67 4.34 -19.37
CA ASP A 198 -0.03 5.09 -20.43
C ASP A 198 -1.51 4.67 -20.53
N THR A 199 -1.80 3.37 -20.48
CA THR A 199 -3.18 2.83 -20.56
C THR A 199 -4.06 3.37 -19.43
N PHE A 200 -3.51 3.48 -18.22
CA PHE A 200 -4.20 4.00 -17.04
C PHE A 200 -3.91 5.48 -16.77
N ASP A 201 -3.19 6.17 -17.67
CA ASP A 201 -2.85 7.58 -17.53
C ASP A 201 -2.19 7.90 -16.16
N VAL A 202 -1.25 7.07 -15.74
CA VAL A 202 -0.49 7.17 -14.49
C VAL A 202 0.94 7.64 -14.78
N PRO A 203 1.44 8.73 -14.18
CA PRO A 203 2.81 9.14 -14.36
C PRO A 203 3.78 8.08 -13.80
N LEU A 204 4.65 7.52 -14.64
CA LEU A 204 5.63 6.52 -14.22
C LEU A 204 6.50 7.00 -13.04
N ALA A 205 6.91 8.28 -13.06
CA ALA A 205 7.71 8.92 -12.00
C ALA A 205 6.99 9.07 -10.65
N SER A 206 5.67 8.81 -10.60
CA SER A 206 4.90 8.80 -9.36
C SER A 206 4.93 7.45 -8.63
N LEU A 207 5.47 6.41 -9.25
CA LEU A 207 5.53 5.05 -8.70
C LEU A 207 6.86 4.81 -7.96
N PRO A 208 6.87 3.94 -6.94
CA PRO A 208 8.06 3.62 -6.14
C PRO A 208 9.10 2.77 -6.86
#